data_8f19d59c6354b4d9e16adc70c4313307
#
_entry.id   8f19d59c6354b4d9e16adc70c4313307
#
_cell.length_a   1.000
_cell.length_b   1.000
_cell.length_c   1.000
_cell.angle_alpha   90.00
_cell.angle_beta   90.00
_cell.angle_gamma   90.00
#
_symmetry.space_group_name_H-M   'P 1'
#
loop_
_entity.id
_entity.type
_entity.pdbx_description
1 polymer ?
#
loop_
_entity_poly.entity_id
_entity_poly.type
_entity_poly.pdbx_seq_one_letter_code
_entity_poly.pdbx_strand_id
1 'polypeptide(L)'
;MNFKIPNDIDMTQQASWCPGCGHGIVCRVITEAVTELGVSDRIITVDDVACGQFGQFAMKYNTIMGAHGRTIPTAAGVKQARPDALVIARPGDGSAYSIGIESTVYSAMRNDNILAIVINNSVFGMTGGQMSPTSLPGMKTATSPFGRDESKNGSMFDITKIIGKTDMAYRARVAVNTPANTEKAKKAIKKALTKQMNGEGFCLVEILSMCPTNWKMSEVDACEYIKTTQSKYLPLGEFVDKGGNE
;
A
#
# COMPACT_ATOMS: atom_id res chain seq x y z
N MET A 1 -9.64 12.42 23.54
CA MET A 1 -9.41 12.75 22.11
C MET A 1 -10.74 12.66 21.40
N ASN A 2 -11.23 13.78 20.87
CA ASN A 2 -12.42 13.74 20.01
C ASN A 2 -12.00 13.15 18.66
N PHE A 3 -12.42 11.93 18.41
CA PHE A 3 -12.13 11.20 17.18
C PHE A 3 -13.05 11.74 16.08
N LYS A 4 -12.52 12.54 15.16
CA LYS A 4 -13.30 13.04 14.04
C LYS A 4 -13.11 12.12 12.84
N ILE A 5 -14.21 11.54 12.36
CA ILE A 5 -14.21 10.76 11.12
C ILE A 5 -14.01 11.75 9.95
N PRO A 6 -13.04 11.51 9.04
CA PRO A 6 -12.88 12.35 7.85
C PRO A 6 -14.15 12.38 7.01
N ASN A 7 -14.48 13.55 6.44
CA ASN A 7 -15.68 13.73 5.62
C ASN A 7 -15.68 12.84 4.36
N ASP A 8 -14.52 12.45 3.90
CA ASP A 8 -14.32 11.61 2.71
C ASP A 8 -14.48 10.11 3.00
N ILE A 9 -14.72 9.72 4.25
CA ILE A 9 -15.18 8.36 4.57
C ILE A 9 -16.68 8.27 4.29
N ASP A 10 -17.08 7.27 3.52
CA ASP A 10 -18.49 6.98 3.29
C ASP A 10 -19.04 6.08 4.40
N MET A 11 -19.79 6.69 5.32
CA MET A 11 -20.44 5.99 6.43
C MET A 11 -21.77 5.32 6.02
N THR A 12 -22.25 5.54 4.79
CA THR A 12 -23.48 4.94 4.27
C THR A 12 -23.24 3.59 3.62
N GLN A 13 -22.00 3.29 3.29
CA GLN A 13 -21.57 2.05 2.67
C GLN A 13 -20.87 1.15 3.69
N GLN A 14 -21.03 -0.14 3.55
CA GLN A 14 -20.32 -1.13 4.36
C GLN A 14 -19.18 -1.74 3.56
N ALA A 15 -17.95 -1.46 3.97
CA ALA A 15 -16.78 -2.13 3.42
C ALA A 15 -16.70 -3.57 3.95
N SER A 16 -16.51 -4.53 3.05
CA SER A 16 -16.55 -5.97 3.37
C SER A 16 -15.17 -6.55 3.69
N TRP A 17 -14.35 -5.84 4.47
CA TRP A 17 -13.09 -6.40 4.95
C TRP A 17 -13.31 -7.33 6.15
N CYS A 18 -12.41 -8.31 6.28
CA CYS A 18 -12.40 -9.20 7.44
C CYS A 18 -12.17 -8.42 8.75
N PRO A 19 -12.67 -8.91 9.90
CA PRO A 19 -12.35 -8.35 11.21
C PRO A 19 -10.84 -8.23 11.43
N GLY A 20 -10.38 -7.10 11.96
CA GLY A 20 -8.95 -6.82 12.22
C GLY A 20 -8.08 -6.60 10.96
N CYS A 21 -8.67 -6.63 9.76
CA CYS A 21 -7.94 -6.35 8.52
C CYS A 21 -7.42 -4.91 8.50
N GLY A 22 -6.14 -4.73 8.14
CA GLY A 22 -5.53 -3.40 8.13
C GLY A 22 -6.00 -2.47 7.00
N HIS A 23 -6.70 -2.98 5.98
CA HIS A 23 -7.17 -2.16 4.85
C HIS A 23 -8.09 -1.00 5.28
N GLY A 24 -8.98 -1.24 6.25
CA GLY A 24 -9.85 -0.18 6.79
C GLY A 24 -9.05 0.96 7.45
N ILE A 25 -7.99 0.61 8.19
CA ILE A 25 -7.09 1.61 8.79
C ILE A 25 -6.36 2.39 7.68
N VAL A 26 -5.90 1.70 6.63
CA VAL A 26 -5.21 2.33 5.49
C VAL A 26 -6.14 3.32 4.78
N CYS A 27 -7.39 2.96 4.49
CA CYS A 27 -8.36 3.88 3.88
C CYS A 27 -8.59 5.11 4.75
N ARG A 28 -8.76 4.93 6.05
CA ARG A 28 -8.88 6.03 7.00
C ARG A 28 -7.66 6.95 6.98
N VAL A 29 -6.46 6.40 6.99
CA VAL A 29 -5.21 7.19 7.00
C VAL A 29 -5.05 7.98 5.70
N ILE A 30 -5.43 7.39 4.55
CA ILE A 30 -5.45 8.11 3.26
C ILE A 30 -6.41 9.28 3.33
N THR A 31 -7.66 9.07 3.78
CA THR A 31 -8.66 10.15 3.85
C THR A 31 -8.26 11.23 4.85
N GLU A 32 -7.69 10.89 6.00
CA GLU A 32 -7.13 11.87 6.94
C GLU A 32 -6.03 12.72 6.27
N ALA A 33 -5.09 12.09 5.57
CA ALA A 33 -4.00 12.78 4.89
C ALA A 33 -4.52 13.74 3.80
N VAL A 34 -5.47 13.29 2.99
CA VAL A 34 -6.10 14.07 1.92
C VAL A 34 -6.89 15.24 2.49
N THR A 35 -7.72 15.01 3.51
CA THR A 35 -8.51 16.05 4.17
C THR A 35 -7.61 17.13 4.81
N GLU A 36 -6.53 16.71 5.48
CA GLU A 36 -5.58 17.63 6.11
C GLU A 36 -4.79 18.48 5.09
N LEU A 37 -4.63 17.98 3.86
CA LEU A 37 -4.03 18.75 2.75
C LEU A 37 -5.04 19.61 1.98
N GLY A 38 -6.35 19.41 2.20
CA GLY A 38 -7.40 20.15 1.52
C GLY A 38 -7.51 19.87 0.02
N VAL A 39 -7.24 18.63 -0.41
CA VAL A 39 -7.14 18.25 -1.84
C VAL A 39 -8.13 17.17 -2.27
N SER A 40 -9.21 16.96 -1.52
CA SER A 40 -10.20 15.89 -1.73
C SER A 40 -10.81 15.90 -3.13
N ASP A 41 -11.07 17.07 -3.69
CA ASP A 41 -11.68 17.27 -5.01
C ASP A 41 -10.75 16.89 -6.18
N ARG A 42 -9.45 16.78 -5.93
CA ARG A 42 -8.44 16.43 -6.93
C ARG A 42 -8.07 14.95 -6.93
N ILE A 43 -8.54 14.17 -5.95
CA ILE A 43 -8.14 12.77 -5.80
C ILE A 43 -8.84 11.88 -6.82
N ILE A 44 -8.05 11.07 -7.50
CA ILE A 44 -8.50 9.89 -8.25
C ILE A 44 -7.77 8.68 -7.70
N THR A 45 -8.50 7.68 -7.22
CA THR A 45 -7.90 6.41 -6.80
C THR A 45 -7.98 5.38 -7.92
N VAL A 46 -6.93 4.59 -8.05
CA VAL A 46 -6.95 3.39 -8.90
C VAL A 46 -6.79 2.18 -7.99
N ASP A 47 -7.86 1.40 -7.90
CA ASP A 47 -7.94 0.26 -7.02
C ASP A 47 -7.61 -1.05 -7.74
N ASP A 48 -7.05 -1.98 -7.00
CA ASP A 48 -6.69 -3.30 -7.48
C ASP A 48 -7.88 -4.27 -7.38
N VAL A 49 -8.00 -5.20 -8.29
CA VAL A 49 -8.88 -6.38 -8.16
C VAL A 49 -8.25 -7.33 -7.14
N ALA A 50 -8.36 -6.95 -5.87
CA ALA A 50 -7.86 -7.62 -4.67
C ALA A 50 -8.62 -7.07 -3.45
N CYS A 51 -8.18 -7.35 -2.22
CA CYS A 51 -8.82 -6.79 -1.01
C CYS A 51 -8.89 -5.24 -1.03
N GLY A 52 -8.00 -4.58 -1.76
CA GLY A 52 -8.02 -3.12 -1.96
C GLY A 52 -9.29 -2.59 -2.62
N GLN A 53 -9.97 -3.40 -3.46
CA GLN A 53 -11.19 -2.98 -4.18
C GLN A 53 -12.32 -2.48 -3.27
N PHE A 54 -12.40 -2.99 -2.04
CA PHE A 54 -13.46 -2.55 -1.12
C PHE A 54 -13.29 -1.10 -0.66
N GLY A 55 -12.15 -0.48 -0.93
CA GLY A 55 -11.94 0.94 -0.66
C GLY A 55 -12.85 1.87 -1.46
N GLN A 56 -13.32 1.45 -2.64
CA GLN A 56 -14.32 2.19 -3.42
C GLN A 56 -15.64 2.40 -2.67
N PHE A 57 -15.96 1.52 -1.71
CA PHE A 57 -17.15 1.63 -0.86
C PHE A 57 -16.86 2.38 0.46
N ALA A 58 -15.60 2.61 0.78
CA ALA A 58 -15.20 3.25 2.03
C ALA A 58 -14.81 4.73 1.85
N MET A 59 -14.44 5.15 0.65
CA MET A 59 -13.95 6.50 0.35
C MET A 59 -14.76 7.15 -0.76
N LYS A 60 -15.04 8.45 -0.61
CA LYS A 60 -15.84 9.26 -1.55
C LYS A 60 -15.02 9.85 -2.70
N TYR A 61 -13.99 9.15 -3.16
CA TYR A 61 -13.17 9.61 -4.28
C TYR A 61 -13.64 8.99 -5.60
N ASN A 62 -13.33 9.67 -6.71
CA ASN A 62 -13.45 9.05 -8.03
C ASN A 62 -12.49 7.86 -8.09
N THR A 63 -13.05 6.68 -8.34
CA THR A 63 -12.28 5.43 -8.31
C THR A 63 -12.37 4.72 -9.65
N ILE A 64 -11.21 4.30 -10.15
CA ILE A 64 -11.10 3.43 -11.32
C ILE A 64 -10.64 2.05 -10.82
N MET A 65 -11.36 0.99 -11.21
CA MET A 65 -10.93 -0.37 -10.93
C MET A 65 -9.93 -0.82 -11.99
N GLY A 66 -8.68 -1.01 -11.60
CA GLY A 66 -7.64 -1.59 -12.45
C GLY A 66 -7.72 -3.13 -12.43
N ALA A 67 -7.34 -3.78 -13.53
CA ALA A 67 -7.11 -5.23 -13.50
C ALA A 67 -5.99 -5.57 -12.51
N HIS A 68 -6.03 -6.80 -11.94
CA HIS A 68 -4.99 -7.27 -11.01
C HIS A 68 -3.58 -7.14 -11.61
N GLY A 69 -2.68 -6.50 -10.91
CA GLY A 69 -1.33 -6.19 -11.37
C GLY A 69 -1.23 -5.02 -12.37
N ARG A 70 -2.32 -4.34 -12.70
CA ARG A 70 -2.33 -3.20 -13.65
C ARG A 70 -2.73 -1.87 -13.02
N THR A 71 -2.81 -1.82 -11.71
CA THR A 71 -3.18 -0.63 -10.94
C THR A 71 -2.22 0.54 -11.18
N ILE A 72 -0.91 0.30 -11.13
CA ILE A 72 0.13 1.32 -11.31
C ILE A 72 0.14 1.87 -12.75
N PRO A 73 0.19 1.05 -13.82
CA PRO A 73 0.19 1.58 -15.18
C PRO A 73 -1.14 2.28 -15.54
N THR A 74 -2.28 1.82 -14.99
CA THR A 74 -3.55 2.53 -15.13
C THR A 74 -3.47 3.91 -14.47
N ALA A 75 -2.89 4.02 -13.27
CA ALA A 75 -2.69 5.30 -12.58
C ALA A 75 -1.79 6.25 -13.38
N ALA A 76 -0.71 5.73 -13.97
CA ALA A 76 0.16 6.52 -14.84
C ALA A 76 -0.60 7.06 -16.07
N GLY A 77 -1.44 6.24 -16.72
CA GLY A 77 -2.30 6.66 -17.81
C GLY A 77 -3.33 7.72 -17.41
N VAL A 78 -3.97 7.52 -16.24
CA VAL A 78 -4.90 8.51 -15.66
C VAL A 78 -4.20 9.84 -15.43
N LYS A 79 -2.99 9.82 -14.86
CA LYS A 79 -2.19 11.04 -14.63
C LYS A 79 -1.83 11.78 -15.91
N GLN A 80 -1.54 11.06 -16.97
CA GLN A 80 -1.29 11.67 -18.30
C GLN A 80 -2.56 12.31 -18.88
N ALA A 81 -3.71 11.65 -18.74
CA ALA A 81 -4.99 12.18 -19.23
C ALA A 81 -5.55 13.31 -18.33
N ARG A 82 -5.22 13.32 -17.05
CA ARG A 82 -5.65 14.32 -16.05
C ARG A 82 -4.45 14.83 -15.26
N PRO A 83 -3.62 15.69 -15.85
CA PRO A 83 -2.42 16.24 -15.19
C PRO A 83 -2.69 17.02 -13.91
N ASP A 84 -3.89 17.59 -13.78
CA ASP A 84 -4.39 18.33 -12.61
C ASP A 84 -4.74 17.42 -11.42
N ALA A 85 -5.08 16.16 -11.68
CA ALA A 85 -5.47 15.21 -10.64
C ALA A 85 -4.28 14.75 -9.79
N LEU A 86 -4.58 14.40 -8.53
CA LEU A 86 -3.70 13.64 -7.65
C LEU A 86 -4.11 12.17 -7.70
N VAL A 87 -3.25 11.35 -8.29
CA VAL A 87 -3.58 9.95 -8.59
C VAL A 87 -2.91 9.03 -7.60
N ILE A 88 -3.72 8.21 -6.91
CA ILE A 88 -3.28 7.23 -5.93
C ILE A 88 -3.58 5.82 -6.45
N ALA A 89 -2.54 5.05 -6.77
CA ALA A 89 -2.65 3.62 -7.05
C ALA A 89 -2.60 2.83 -5.74
N ARG A 90 -3.52 1.87 -5.52
CA ARG A 90 -3.60 1.08 -4.28
C ARG A 90 -3.53 -0.43 -4.52
N PRO A 91 -2.42 -0.95 -5.03
CA PRO A 91 -2.23 -2.40 -5.20
C PRO A 91 -1.91 -3.09 -3.87
N GLY A 92 -2.20 -4.39 -3.80
CA GLY A 92 -1.58 -5.28 -2.81
C GLY A 92 -0.14 -5.66 -3.20
N ASP A 93 0.62 -6.25 -2.25
CA ASP A 93 1.98 -6.72 -2.48
C ASP A 93 2.06 -7.77 -3.59
N GLY A 94 1.13 -8.73 -3.64
CA GLY A 94 1.05 -9.72 -4.70
C GLY A 94 0.78 -9.10 -6.07
N SER A 95 0.00 -8.03 -6.13
CA SER A 95 -0.26 -7.29 -7.36
C SER A 95 0.96 -6.49 -7.81
N ALA A 96 1.50 -5.65 -6.94
CA ALA A 96 2.59 -4.74 -7.27
C ALA A 96 3.91 -5.45 -7.53
N TYR A 97 4.17 -6.56 -6.81
CA TYR A 97 5.49 -7.22 -6.77
C TYR A 97 5.52 -8.60 -7.42
N SER A 98 4.39 -9.06 -7.97
CA SER A 98 4.32 -10.26 -8.80
C SER A 98 3.90 -9.87 -10.21
N ILE A 99 2.61 -9.97 -10.54
CA ILE A 99 2.10 -9.75 -11.90
C ILE A 99 2.31 -8.32 -12.42
N GLY A 100 2.45 -7.32 -11.55
CA GLY A 100 2.67 -5.91 -11.88
C GLY A 100 4.08 -5.40 -11.64
N ILE A 101 5.06 -6.29 -11.38
CA ILE A 101 6.42 -5.86 -10.99
C ILE A 101 7.09 -5.01 -12.08
N GLU A 102 6.94 -5.37 -13.35
CA GLU A 102 7.51 -4.61 -14.46
C GLU A 102 6.97 -3.17 -14.48
N SER A 103 5.67 -3.01 -14.30
CA SER A 103 5.03 -1.69 -14.26
C SER A 103 5.46 -0.87 -13.05
N THR A 104 5.63 -1.52 -11.89
CA THR A 104 6.14 -0.86 -10.68
C THR A 104 7.57 -0.34 -10.90
N VAL A 105 8.45 -1.17 -11.48
CA VAL A 105 9.83 -0.79 -11.75
C VAL A 105 9.90 0.31 -12.81
N TYR A 106 9.18 0.17 -13.93
CA TYR A 106 9.21 1.16 -15.01
C TYR A 106 8.59 2.49 -14.59
N SER A 107 7.51 2.52 -13.78
CA SER A 107 6.98 3.77 -13.24
C SER A 107 7.99 4.49 -12.34
N ALA A 108 8.73 3.73 -11.52
CA ALA A 108 9.82 4.30 -10.72
C ALA A 108 10.99 4.83 -11.61
N MET A 109 11.34 4.12 -12.68
CA MET A 109 12.40 4.54 -13.61
C MET A 109 12.01 5.76 -14.44
N ARG A 110 10.75 5.84 -14.91
CA ARG A 110 10.22 7.01 -15.62
C ARG A 110 9.92 8.18 -14.72
N ASN A 111 9.93 7.94 -13.40
CA ASN A 111 9.53 8.91 -12.38
C ASN A 111 8.11 9.45 -12.62
N ASP A 112 7.16 8.56 -12.96
CA ASP A 112 5.75 8.92 -13.21
C ASP A 112 5.18 9.66 -12.00
N ASN A 113 4.58 10.84 -12.20
CA ASN A 113 4.07 11.68 -11.09
C ASN A 113 2.78 11.12 -10.48
N ILE A 114 2.87 9.97 -9.82
CA ILE A 114 1.78 9.27 -9.10
C ILE A 114 2.23 8.80 -7.73
N LEU A 115 1.28 8.53 -6.85
CA LEU A 115 1.52 7.89 -5.56
C LEU A 115 1.05 6.42 -5.62
N ALA A 116 1.98 5.47 -5.46
CA ALA A 116 1.67 4.07 -5.26
C ALA A 116 1.66 3.75 -3.74
N ILE A 117 0.50 3.36 -3.20
CA ILE A 117 0.35 2.85 -1.83
C ILE A 117 0.21 1.33 -1.91
N VAL A 118 1.31 0.63 -1.67
CA VAL A 118 1.32 -0.83 -1.70
C VAL A 118 0.94 -1.38 -0.33
N ILE A 119 -0.19 -2.08 -0.25
CA ILE A 119 -0.65 -2.68 1.00
C ILE A 119 -0.06 -4.09 1.10
N ASN A 120 0.95 -4.26 1.95
CA ASN A 120 1.70 -5.49 2.10
C ASN A 120 1.25 -6.28 3.32
N ASN A 121 0.52 -7.35 3.08
CA ASN A 121 0.11 -8.34 4.08
C ASN A 121 0.80 -9.71 3.88
N SER A 122 1.80 -9.79 3.01
CA SER A 122 2.61 -10.99 2.73
C SER A 122 1.81 -12.20 2.24
N VAL A 123 0.62 -12.00 1.65
CA VAL A 123 -0.20 -13.07 1.04
C VAL A 123 -1.10 -12.52 -0.07
N PHE A 124 -1.54 -13.37 -1.00
CA PHE A 124 -2.70 -13.09 -1.85
C PHE A 124 -3.97 -13.26 -1.00
N GLY A 125 -4.45 -12.18 -0.36
CA GLY A 125 -5.50 -12.27 0.64
C GLY A 125 -6.87 -12.63 0.08
N MET A 126 -7.30 -11.96 -1.01
CA MET A 126 -8.64 -12.11 -1.61
C MET A 126 -8.93 -13.54 -2.06
N THR A 127 -7.94 -14.21 -2.61
CA THR A 127 -8.09 -15.53 -3.24
C THR A 127 -7.88 -16.71 -2.27
N GLY A 128 -7.65 -16.45 -0.98
CA GLY A 128 -7.57 -17.48 0.04
C GLY A 128 -6.18 -17.70 0.66
N GLY A 129 -5.30 -16.69 0.60
CA GLY A 129 -4.05 -16.70 1.36
C GLY A 129 -2.91 -17.48 0.74
N GLN A 130 -2.78 -17.46 -0.58
CA GLN A 130 -1.64 -18.04 -1.28
C GLN A 130 -0.35 -17.26 -0.97
N MET A 131 0.78 -17.91 -1.15
CA MET A 131 2.10 -17.31 -0.99
C MET A 131 2.29 -16.16 -1.98
N SER A 132 2.60 -14.97 -1.49
CA SER A 132 2.98 -13.81 -2.28
C SER A 132 4.51 -13.69 -2.38
N PRO A 133 5.04 -12.80 -3.24
CA PRO A 133 6.49 -12.56 -3.30
C PRO A 133 7.08 -12.15 -1.95
N THR A 134 6.34 -11.41 -1.14
CA THR A 134 6.76 -10.89 0.18
C THR A 134 6.45 -11.82 1.35
N SER A 135 5.88 -13.01 1.11
CA SER A 135 5.70 -14.01 2.18
C SER A 135 7.03 -14.33 2.82
N LEU A 136 7.09 -14.32 4.16
CA LEU A 136 8.34 -14.48 4.90
C LEU A 136 8.89 -15.90 4.82
N PRO A 137 10.20 -16.10 5.00
CA PRO A 137 10.78 -17.44 5.18
C PRO A 137 10.07 -18.19 6.31
N GLY A 138 9.71 -19.44 6.07
CA GLY A 138 8.95 -20.29 7.00
C GLY A 138 7.46 -19.94 7.16
N MET A 139 6.95 -18.88 6.50
CA MET A 139 5.54 -18.49 6.58
C MET A 139 4.64 -19.55 5.94
N LYS A 140 3.68 -20.06 6.69
CA LYS A 140 2.66 -20.98 6.20
C LYS A 140 1.57 -20.23 5.46
N THR A 141 1.25 -20.67 4.25
CA THR A 141 0.21 -20.12 3.38
C THR A 141 -0.57 -21.25 2.72
N ALA A 142 -1.64 -20.93 2.00
CA ALA A 142 -2.43 -21.94 1.28
C ALA A 142 -1.60 -22.75 0.26
N THR A 143 -0.58 -22.13 -0.34
CA THR A 143 0.32 -22.79 -1.32
C THR A 143 1.69 -23.17 -0.75
N SER A 144 1.96 -22.85 0.52
CA SER A 144 3.13 -23.30 1.27
C SER A 144 2.73 -23.80 2.67
N PRO A 145 2.02 -24.94 2.77
CA PRO A 145 1.42 -25.41 4.03
C PRO A 145 2.48 -25.81 5.08
N PHE A 146 3.68 -26.18 4.63
CA PHE A 146 4.82 -26.50 5.52
C PHE A 146 5.72 -25.30 5.82
N GLY A 147 5.38 -24.11 5.28
CA GLY A 147 6.17 -22.89 5.34
C GLY A 147 6.91 -22.61 4.04
N ARG A 148 7.18 -21.32 3.75
CA ARG A 148 8.00 -20.91 2.61
C ARG A 148 9.42 -21.45 2.76
N ASP A 149 9.87 -22.23 1.81
CA ASP A 149 11.23 -22.76 1.70
C ASP A 149 11.97 -22.02 0.59
N GLU A 150 12.92 -21.16 0.94
CA GLU A 150 13.64 -20.34 -0.05
C GLU A 150 14.45 -21.16 -1.05
N SER A 151 14.85 -22.38 -0.71
CA SER A 151 15.53 -23.29 -1.66
C SER A 151 14.63 -23.75 -2.80
N LYS A 152 13.30 -23.75 -2.58
CA LYS A 152 12.29 -24.18 -3.56
C LYS A 152 11.52 -23.01 -4.17
N ASN A 153 11.25 -21.98 -3.36
CA ASN A 153 10.38 -20.87 -3.72
C ASN A 153 11.13 -19.59 -4.06
N GLY A 154 12.48 -19.63 -4.00
CA GLY A 154 13.30 -18.43 -4.13
C GLY A 154 13.23 -17.51 -2.92
N SER A 155 14.16 -16.57 -2.85
CA SER A 155 14.23 -15.59 -1.75
C SER A 155 13.00 -14.71 -1.68
N MET A 156 12.67 -14.28 -0.47
CA MET A 156 11.61 -13.29 -0.24
C MET A 156 11.91 -11.99 -1.00
N PHE A 157 10.90 -11.46 -1.66
CA PHE A 157 11.01 -10.22 -2.40
C PHE A 157 11.05 -9.00 -1.46
N ASP A 158 11.97 -8.09 -1.73
CA ASP A 158 12.04 -6.76 -1.11
C ASP A 158 12.25 -5.70 -2.18
N ILE A 159 11.24 -4.86 -2.39
CA ILE A 159 11.25 -3.81 -3.41
C ILE A 159 12.40 -2.83 -3.22
N THR A 160 12.89 -2.63 -1.99
CA THR A 160 13.98 -1.71 -1.71
C THR A 160 15.30 -2.13 -2.35
N LYS A 161 15.47 -3.43 -2.59
CA LYS A 161 16.65 -4.00 -3.26
C LYS A 161 16.58 -3.85 -4.78
N ILE A 162 15.39 -3.69 -5.36
CA ILE A 162 15.18 -3.65 -6.81
C ILE A 162 15.21 -2.21 -7.33
N ILE A 163 14.44 -1.30 -6.72
CA ILE A 163 14.29 0.08 -7.20
C ILE A 163 15.15 1.09 -6.44
N GLY A 164 16.18 0.63 -5.72
CA GLY A 164 17.00 1.47 -4.84
C GLY A 164 17.81 2.57 -5.55
N LYS A 165 18.04 2.43 -6.87
CA LYS A 165 18.84 3.37 -7.68
C LYS A 165 18.00 4.13 -8.72
N THR A 166 16.68 4.13 -8.61
CA THR A 166 15.82 4.91 -9.52
C THR A 166 15.73 6.36 -9.08
N ASP A 167 15.32 7.22 -10.03
CA ASP A 167 15.16 8.66 -9.78
C ASP A 167 13.84 9.05 -9.12
N MET A 168 13.14 8.11 -8.49
CA MET A 168 11.89 8.35 -7.79
C MET A 168 11.99 9.44 -6.73
N ALA A 169 10.89 10.18 -6.52
CA ALA A 169 10.84 11.30 -5.58
C ALA A 169 10.82 10.86 -4.11
N TYR A 170 10.11 9.77 -3.80
CA TYR A 170 9.94 9.32 -2.42
C TYR A 170 9.69 7.84 -2.31
N ARG A 171 10.29 7.22 -1.29
CA ARG A 171 10.00 5.84 -0.90
C ARG A 171 10.07 5.64 0.60
N ALA A 172 9.00 5.10 1.16
CA ALA A 172 8.94 4.73 2.57
C ALA A 172 8.26 3.37 2.76
N ARG A 173 8.64 2.67 3.82
CA ARG A 173 7.91 1.52 4.36
C ARG A 173 7.45 1.86 5.76
N VAL A 174 6.14 1.77 5.97
CA VAL A 174 5.46 2.08 7.24
C VAL A 174 4.56 0.91 7.64
N ALA A 175 3.90 1.01 8.79
CA ALA A 175 2.95 -0.01 9.25
C ALA A 175 1.70 0.65 9.86
N VAL A 176 0.64 -0.13 10.05
CA VAL A 176 -0.62 0.33 10.67
C VAL A 176 -1.05 -0.53 11.85
N ASN A 177 -0.12 -1.24 12.45
CA ASN A 177 -0.33 -2.18 13.57
C ASN A 177 -0.42 -1.52 14.95
N THR A 178 -0.08 -0.24 15.07
CA THR A 178 -0.18 0.54 16.31
C THR A 178 -0.60 1.97 16.02
N PRO A 179 -1.19 2.71 16.99
CA PRO A 179 -1.52 4.13 16.79
C PRO A 179 -0.31 4.98 16.37
N ALA A 180 0.86 4.75 16.96
CA ALA A 180 2.09 5.48 16.62
C ALA A 180 2.56 5.20 15.18
N ASN A 181 2.49 3.94 14.73
CA ASN A 181 2.82 3.58 13.35
C ASN A 181 1.77 4.09 12.36
N THR A 182 0.49 4.08 12.72
CA THR A 182 -0.61 4.66 11.92
C THR A 182 -0.37 6.15 11.68
N GLU A 183 0.07 6.90 12.70
CA GLU A 183 0.43 8.30 12.53
C GLU A 183 1.65 8.51 11.63
N LYS A 184 2.66 7.63 11.72
CA LYS A 184 3.80 7.64 10.78
C LYS A 184 3.36 7.35 9.35
N ALA A 185 2.42 6.40 9.16
CA ALA A 185 1.87 6.10 7.84
C ALA A 185 1.13 7.32 7.26
N LYS A 186 0.33 8.04 8.05
CA LYS A 186 -0.31 9.28 7.63
C LYS A 186 0.71 10.32 7.19
N LYS A 187 1.76 10.55 7.97
CA LYS A 187 2.83 11.50 7.62
C LYS A 187 3.52 11.14 6.32
N ALA A 188 3.83 9.86 6.09
CA ALA A 188 4.45 9.39 4.85
C ALA A 188 3.53 9.61 3.63
N ILE A 189 2.22 9.33 3.76
CA ILE A 189 1.24 9.58 2.70
C ILE A 189 1.11 11.08 2.42
N LYS A 190 1.04 11.93 3.45
CA LYS A 190 1.01 13.39 3.28
C LYS A 190 2.24 13.90 2.53
N LYS A 191 3.43 13.45 2.94
CA LYS A 191 4.70 13.80 2.27
C LYS A 191 4.67 13.38 0.79
N ALA A 192 4.25 12.15 0.50
CA ALA A 192 4.15 11.64 -0.87
C ALA A 192 3.15 12.44 -1.73
N LEU A 193 1.98 12.78 -1.18
CA LEU A 193 0.99 13.62 -1.86
C LEU A 193 1.54 15.04 -2.13
N THR A 194 2.23 15.64 -1.16
CA THR A 194 2.88 16.95 -1.33
C THR A 194 3.90 16.91 -2.46
N LYS A 195 4.73 15.86 -2.54
CA LYS A 195 5.67 15.69 -3.64
C LYS A 195 4.97 15.53 -4.99
N GLN A 196 3.88 14.76 -5.05
CA GLN A 196 3.06 14.65 -6.25
C GLN A 196 2.46 16.00 -6.67
N MET A 197 1.99 16.82 -5.71
CA MET A 197 1.50 18.18 -5.96
C MET A 197 2.56 19.08 -6.57
N ASN A 198 3.80 18.93 -6.14
CA ASN A 198 4.95 19.67 -6.63
C ASN A 198 5.50 19.15 -7.98
N GLY A 199 4.97 18.04 -8.50
CA GLY A 199 5.46 17.43 -9.73
C GLY A 199 6.82 16.75 -9.60
N GLU A 200 7.22 16.35 -8.38
CA GLU A 200 8.55 15.77 -8.11
C GLU A 200 8.70 14.34 -8.68
N GLY A 201 7.58 13.64 -8.94
CA GLY A 201 7.57 12.34 -9.61
C GLY A 201 7.02 11.19 -8.77
N PHE A 202 7.52 9.99 -9.02
CA PHE A 202 7.00 8.74 -8.47
C PHE A 202 7.24 8.62 -6.96
N CYS A 203 6.15 8.40 -6.24
CA CYS A 203 6.19 8.14 -4.81
C CYS A 203 5.67 6.73 -4.52
N LEU A 204 6.37 5.96 -3.69
CA LEU A 204 5.94 4.64 -3.23
C LEU A 204 5.92 4.58 -1.71
N VAL A 205 4.75 4.36 -1.15
CA VAL A 205 4.56 4.10 0.29
C VAL A 205 4.08 2.66 0.46
N GLU A 206 4.96 1.80 0.95
CA GLU A 206 4.62 0.43 1.29
C GLU A 206 4.13 0.38 2.73
N ILE A 207 2.94 -0.21 2.95
CA ILE A 207 2.30 -0.27 4.27
C ILE A 207 2.18 -1.73 4.71
N LEU A 208 2.95 -2.13 5.72
CA LEU A 208 2.79 -3.41 6.37
C LEU A 208 1.43 -3.45 7.10
N SER A 209 0.60 -4.44 6.74
CA SER A 209 -0.82 -4.47 7.08
C SER A 209 -1.24 -5.85 7.56
N MET A 210 -2.07 -5.92 8.59
CA MET A 210 -2.55 -7.17 9.16
C MET A 210 -3.51 -7.91 8.24
N CYS A 211 -3.36 -9.24 8.20
CA CYS A 211 -4.31 -10.15 7.55
C CYS A 211 -4.67 -11.33 8.50
N PRO A 212 -5.39 -11.07 9.61
CA PRO A 212 -5.64 -12.08 10.65
C PRO A 212 -6.24 -13.37 10.10
N THR A 213 -7.21 -13.25 9.20
CA THR A 213 -7.92 -14.39 8.59
C THR A 213 -6.96 -15.37 7.88
N ASN A 214 -6.09 -14.87 6.98
CA ASN A 214 -5.18 -15.74 6.24
C ASN A 214 -3.93 -16.13 7.03
N TRP A 215 -3.55 -15.31 8.03
CA TRP A 215 -2.47 -15.65 8.96
C TRP A 215 -2.93 -16.63 10.04
N LYS A 216 -4.27 -16.84 10.18
CA LYS A 216 -4.88 -17.67 11.24
C LYS A 216 -4.45 -17.21 12.63
N MET A 217 -4.52 -15.90 12.86
CA MET A 217 -4.14 -15.21 14.09
C MET A 217 -5.33 -14.41 14.62
N SER A 218 -5.33 -14.11 15.91
CA SER A 218 -6.19 -13.06 16.45
C SER A 218 -5.75 -11.69 15.91
N GLU A 219 -6.63 -10.70 16.00
CA GLU A 219 -6.32 -9.33 15.56
C GLU A 219 -5.13 -8.74 16.35
N VAL A 220 -5.05 -9.05 17.64
CA VAL A 220 -3.97 -8.60 18.53
C VAL A 220 -2.65 -9.27 18.16
N ASP A 221 -2.66 -10.59 17.96
CA ASP A 221 -1.46 -11.35 17.56
C ASP A 221 -0.97 -10.91 16.17
N ALA A 222 -1.88 -10.59 15.26
CA ALA A 222 -1.53 -10.08 13.93
C ALA A 222 -0.84 -8.70 14.02
N CYS A 223 -1.27 -7.82 14.92
CA CYS A 223 -0.58 -6.55 15.18
C CYS A 223 0.82 -6.78 15.75
N GLU A 224 0.96 -7.69 16.70
CA GLU A 224 2.26 -8.02 17.31
C GLU A 224 3.18 -8.74 16.32
N TYR A 225 2.64 -9.59 15.43
CA TYR A 225 3.39 -10.27 14.36
C TYR A 225 4.08 -9.28 13.41
N ILE A 226 3.44 -8.18 13.05
CA ILE A 226 4.10 -7.12 12.27
C ILE A 226 5.33 -6.61 13.03
N LYS A 227 5.19 -6.30 14.33
CA LYS A 227 6.26 -5.72 15.15
C LYS A 227 7.40 -6.70 15.40
N THR A 228 7.08 -7.94 15.76
CA THR A 228 8.06 -8.93 16.23
C THR A 228 8.69 -9.75 15.12
N THR A 229 8.02 -9.86 13.99
CA THR A 229 8.41 -10.76 12.90
C THR A 229 8.53 -10.03 11.56
N GLN A 230 7.43 -9.51 11.01
CA GLN A 230 7.43 -8.98 9.63
C GLN A 230 8.41 -7.80 9.47
N SER A 231 8.45 -6.87 10.42
CA SER A 231 9.36 -5.71 10.35
C SER A 231 10.85 -6.05 10.52
N LYS A 232 11.20 -7.26 10.96
CA LYS A 232 12.60 -7.73 10.95
C LYS A 232 13.09 -8.08 9.54
N TYR A 233 12.21 -8.62 8.73
CA TYR A 233 12.50 -8.96 7.32
C TYR A 233 12.30 -7.77 6.39
N LEU A 234 11.32 -6.93 6.71
CA LEU A 234 10.92 -5.74 5.97
C LEU A 234 11.02 -4.50 6.89
N PRO A 235 12.24 -3.97 7.13
CA PRO A 235 12.47 -2.84 8.04
C PRO A 235 11.65 -1.61 7.66
N LEU A 236 11.06 -0.94 8.67
CA LEU A 236 10.35 0.33 8.49
C LEU A 236 11.35 1.47 8.34
N GLY A 237 11.03 2.43 7.49
CA GLY A 237 11.87 3.62 7.29
C GLY A 237 11.53 4.41 6.04
N GLU A 238 12.14 5.57 5.92
CA GLU A 238 12.21 6.33 4.68
C GLU A 238 13.53 5.96 3.98
N PHE A 239 13.46 5.57 2.71
CA PHE A 239 14.61 5.07 1.95
C PHE A 239 15.04 6.02 0.83
N VAL A 240 14.13 6.85 0.35
CA VAL A 240 14.34 7.89 -0.65
C VAL A 240 13.49 9.09 -0.27
N ASP A 241 14.11 10.26 -0.25
CA ASP A 241 13.45 11.56 -0.04
C ASP A 241 14.21 12.64 -0.81
N LYS A 242 13.94 12.77 -2.12
CA LYS A 242 14.57 13.81 -2.94
C LYS A 242 14.06 15.20 -2.52
N GLY A 243 14.96 16.11 -2.25
CA GLY A 243 14.63 17.48 -1.81
C GLY A 243 14.18 17.58 -0.35
N GLY A 244 14.22 16.50 0.42
CA GLY A 244 14.12 16.56 1.88
C GLY A 244 15.43 17.18 2.43
N ASN A 245 15.31 18.10 3.38
CA ASN A 245 16.48 18.61 4.10
C ASN A 245 17.16 17.44 4.83
N GLU A 246 18.44 17.24 4.56
CA GLU A 246 19.33 16.38 5.36
C GLU A 246 19.37 16.84 6.81
#